data_5c2d8c5fa2f093de56f74ae90d3de7ec
#
_entry.id   5c2d8c5fa2f093de56f74ae90d3de7ec
#
_cell.length_a   1.000
_cell.length_b   1.000
_cell.length_c   1.000
_cell.angle_alpha   90.00
_cell.angle_beta   90.00
_cell.angle_gamma   90.00
#
_symmetry.space_group_name_H-M   'P 1'
#
loop_
_entity.id
_entity.type
_entity.pdbx_description
1 polymer ?
#
loop_
_entity_poly.entity_id
_entity_poly.type
_entity_poly.pdbx_seq_one_letter_code
_entity_poly.pdbx_strand_id
1 'polypeptide(L)'
;VANKVAGKDYTCLPGMGLNAYLSTGGDAFYFPKQKDAEKEAAQKRLAKLLVDPATQVAFNLKKGSLPIRGDIDLAAANDCMKKGLEILKGGNLVPSGDQAWNPDVQKQNEDLMVEFWSSEMTAADAQAKWVENLKTGL
;
A
#
# COMPACT_ATOMS: atom_id res chain seq x y z
N VAL A 1 8.02 12.41 -5.08
CA VAL A 1 8.33 12.98 -3.79
C VAL A 1 9.81 13.32 -3.78
N ALA A 2 10.19 14.54 -3.39
CA ALA A 2 11.57 15.04 -3.30
C ALA A 2 12.43 14.91 -4.58
N ASN A 3 11.82 14.78 -5.76
CA ASN A 3 12.52 14.66 -7.07
C ASN A 3 13.58 13.54 -7.13
N LYS A 4 13.44 12.48 -6.32
CA LYS A 4 14.32 11.31 -6.33
C LYS A 4 13.84 10.24 -7.29
N VAL A 5 14.76 9.56 -7.95
CA VAL A 5 14.50 8.56 -9.00
C VAL A 5 14.80 7.17 -8.46
N ALA A 6 13.80 6.28 -8.52
CA ALA A 6 13.98 4.87 -8.17
C ALA A 6 14.98 4.19 -9.12
N GLY A 7 15.86 3.38 -8.56
CA GLY A 7 16.95 2.72 -9.29
C GLY A 7 18.21 3.57 -9.46
N LYS A 8 18.14 4.89 -9.16
CA LYS A 8 19.28 5.82 -9.22
C LYS A 8 19.61 6.41 -7.86
N ASP A 9 18.64 7.09 -7.24
CA ASP A 9 18.82 7.79 -5.96
C ASP A 9 18.43 6.93 -4.76
N TYR A 10 17.61 5.91 -4.97
CA TYR A 10 17.21 4.92 -3.98
C TYR A 10 16.82 3.62 -4.67
N THR A 11 16.79 2.52 -3.92
CA THR A 11 16.29 1.23 -4.40
C THR A 11 15.19 0.71 -3.49
N CYS A 12 14.32 -0.14 -4.05
CA CYS A 12 13.34 -0.90 -3.30
C CYS A 12 13.90 -2.30 -3.03
N LEU A 13 13.87 -2.70 -1.76
CA LEU A 13 14.29 -4.04 -1.31
C LEU A 13 13.05 -4.77 -0.73
N PRO A 14 12.21 -5.38 -1.58
CA PRO A 14 11.06 -6.13 -1.10
C PRO A 14 11.53 -7.26 -0.17
N GLY A 15 10.90 -7.36 1.02
CA GLY A 15 11.19 -8.41 1.98
C GLY A 15 12.55 -8.33 2.67
N MET A 16 13.34 -7.25 2.47
CA MET A 16 14.64 -7.03 3.15
C MET A 16 15.55 -8.27 3.19
N GLY A 17 15.64 -9.03 2.09
CA GLY A 17 16.43 -10.26 1.99
C GLY A 17 15.69 -11.54 2.40
N LEU A 18 14.43 -11.43 2.82
CA LEU A 18 13.50 -12.54 3.01
C LEU A 18 12.60 -12.73 1.78
N ASN A 19 11.74 -13.73 1.83
CA ASN A 19 10.70 -13.88 0.79
C ASN A 19 9.82 -12.63 0.74
N ALA A 20 9.73 -12.03 -0.45
CA ALA A 20 8.95 -10.81 -0.63
C ALA A 20 7.46 -11.13 -0.73
N TYR A 21 6.66 -10.40 0.06
CA TYR A 21 5.21 -10.42 0.02
C TYR A 21 4.69 -9.00 -0.18
N LEU A 22 3.53 -8.88 -0.82
CA LEU A 22 2.78 -7.64 -0.88
C LEU A 22 1.57 -7.72 0.04
N SER A 23 1.36 -6.66 0.83
CA SER A 23 0.11 -6.45 1.55
C SER A 23 -0.98 -6.06 0.57
N THR A 24 -2.12 -6.74 0.62
CA THR A 24 -3.29 -6.44 -0.21
C THR A 24 -4.16 -5.38 0.43
N GLY A 25 -3.65 -4.18 0.54
CA GLY A 25 -4.41 -3.00 0.90
C GLY A 25 -4.71 -2.17 -0.35
N GLY A 26 -5.67 -1.25 -0.26
CA GLY A 26 -5.95 -0.34 -1.36
C GLY A 26 -7.00 0.70 -0.98
N ASP A 27 -7.08 1.75 -1.83
CA ASP A 27 -8.12 2.76 -1.68
C ASP A 27 -9.38 2.32 -2.44
N ALA A 28 -10.53 2.62 -1.87
CA ALA A 28 -11.83 2.39 -2.50
C ALA A 28 -12.50 3.73 -2.85
N PHE A 29 -13.07 3.81 -4.04
CA PHE A 29 -13.90 4.92 -4.45
C PHE A 29 -15.37 4.51 -4.36
N TYR A 30 -16.15 5.25 -3.58
CA TYR A 30 -17.58 5.01 -3.42
C TYR A 30 -18.37 5.94 -4.33
N PHE A 31 -19.32 5.39 -5.08
CA PHE A 31 -20.21 6.12 -5.97
C PHE A 31 -21.63 6.05 -5.41
N PRO A 32 -22.05 7.01 -4.56
CA PRO A 32 -23.38 7.00 -4.00
C PRO A 32 -24.44 7.16 -5.09
N LYS A 33 -25.61 6.51 -4.90
CA LYS A 33 -26.73 6.61 -5.83
C LYS A 33 -27.16 8.07 -6.01
N GLN A 34 -27.26 8.51 -7.25
CA GLN A 34 -27.68 9.87 -7.61
C GLN A 34 -29.12 9.85 -8.12
N LYS A 35 -29.87 10.93 -7.82
CA LYS A 35 -31.19 11.21 -8.42
C LYS A 35 -31.05 12.00 -9.73
N ASP A 36 -29.95 12.69 -9.91
CA ASP A 36 -29.62 13.51 -11.07
C ASP A 36 -28.87 12.64 -12.09
N ALA A 37 -29.44 12.50 -13.28
CA ALA A 37 -28.88 11.67 -14.35
C ALA A 37 -27.52 12.18 -14.85
N GLU A 38 -27.27 13.50 -14.83
CA GLU A 38 -25.99 14.07 -15.25
C GLU A 38 -24.89 13.74 -14.24
N LYS A 39 -25.19 13.84 -12.93
CA LYS A 39 -24.28 13.44 -11.87
C LYS A 39 -23.98 11.94 -11.90
N GLU A 40 -24.98 11.11 -12.15
CA GLU A 40 -24.76 9.67 -12.33
C GLU A 40 -23.87 9.37 -13.53
N ALA A 41 -24.10 10.04 -14.65
CA ALA A 41 -23.24 9.91 -15.82
C ALA A 41 -21.80 10.40 -15.56
N ALA A 42 -21.63 11.46 -14.80
CA ALA A 42 -20.31 11.95 -14.39
C ALA A 42 -19.57 10.95 -13.49
N GLN A 43 -20.26 10.32 -12.54
CA GLN A 43 -19.68 9.24 -11.72
C GLN A 43 -19.22 8.05 -12.58
N LYS A 44 -20.01 7.64 -13.56
CA LYS A 44 -19.64 6.55 -14.48
C LYS A 44 -18.43 6.91 -15.34
N ARG A 45 -18.33 8.17 -15.80
CA ARG A 45 -17.13 8.65 -16.51
C ARG A 45 -15.89 8.62 -15.62
N LEU A 46 -16.02 9.06 -14.36
CA LEU A 46 -14.93 9.01 -13.40
C LEU A 46 -14.50 7.57 -13.11
N ALA A 47 -15.46 6.66 -12.86
CA ALA A 47 -15.15 5.25 -12.64
C ALA A 47 -14.40 4.64 -13.82
N LYS A 48 -14.84 4.94 -15.06
CA LYS A 48 -14.14 4.48 -16.27
C LYS A 48 -12.71 5.04 -16.37
N LEU A 49 -12.52 6.32 -16.04
CA LEU A 49 -11.20 6.97 -16.04
C LEU A 49 -10.27 6.33 -15.00
N LEU A 50 -10.76 6.06 -13.80
CA LEU A 50 -9.98 5.47 -12.71
C LEU A 50 -9.43 4.07 -13.03
N VAL A 51 -10.10 3.32 -13.91
CA VAL A 51 -9.65 1.99 -14.35
C VAL A 51 -8.98 2.00 -15.73
N ASP A 52 -8.85 3.14 -16.36
CA ASP A 52 -8.16 3.29 -17.64
C ASP A 52 -6.66 2.93 -17.50
N PRO A 53 -6.06 2.12 -18.39
CA PRO A 53 -4.68 1.65 -18.25
C PRO A 53 -3.65 2.78 -18.12
N ALA A 54 -3.72 3.80 -18.97
CA ALA A 54 -2.78 4.92 -18.94
C ALA A 54 -2.95 5.77 -17.67
N THR A 55 -4.19 5.99 -17.26
CA THR A 55 -4.52 6.69 -16.00
C THR A 55 -4.00 5.92 -14.79
N GLN A 56 -4.13 4.60 -14.76
CA GLN A 56 -3.61 3.76 -13.68
C GLN A 56 -2.09 3.89 -13.56
N VAL A 57 -1.35 3.88 -14.64
CA VAL A 57 0.12 4.06 -14.62
C VAL A 57 0.47 5.47 -14.12
N ALA A 58 -0.12 6.52 -14.71
CA ALA A 58 0.18 7.89 -14.37
C ALA A 58 -0.16 8.23 -12.90
N PHE A 59 -1.30 7.77 -12.41
CA PHE A 59 -1.73 7.96 -11.02
C PHE A 59 -0.79 7.24 -10.04
N ASN A 60 -0.52 5.97 -10.29
CA ASN A 60 0.29 5.16 -9.37
C ASN A 60 1.77 5.58 -9.34
N LEU A 61 2.32 6.09 -10.44
CA LEU A 61 3.66 6.69 -10.46
C LEU A 61 3.74 7.92 -9.53
N LYS A 62 2.71 8.74 -9.48
CA LYS A 62 2.65 9.90 -8.58
C LYS A 62 2.40 9.51 -7.13
N LYS A 63 1.53 8.54 -6.91
CA LYS A 63 1.17 8.06 -5.58
C LYS A 63 2.25 7.16 -4.97
N GLY A 64 3.04 6.46 -5.78
CA GLY A 64 4.01 5.46 -5.33
C GLY A 64 3.38 4.11 -4.98
N SER A 65 2.23 3.79 -5.58
CA SER A 65 1.50 2.53 -5.40
C SER A 65 1.52 1.67 -6.67
N LEU A 66 0.93 0.48 -6.59
CA LEU A 66 0.79 -0.40 -7.75
C LEU A 66 -0.57 -0.20 -8.43
N PRO A 67 -0.63 -0.29 -9.78
CA PRO A 67 -1.91 -0.34 -10.48
C PRO A 67 -2.69 -1.59 -10.13
N ILE A 68 -4.03 -1.50 -10.16
CA ILE A 68 -4.93 -2.65 -9.96
C ILE A 68 -5.06 -3.54 -11.21
N ARG A 69 -4.59 -3.06 -12.36
CA ARG A 69 -4.66 -3.77 -13.63
C ARG A 69 -3.37 -4.53 -13.92
N GLY A 70 -3.51 -5.75 -14.45
CA GLY A 70 -2.37 -6.57 -14.88
C GLY A 70 -2.00 -6.40 -16.37
N ASP A 71 -2.83 -5.69 -17.16
CA ASP A 71 -2.69 -5.49 -18.61
C ASP A 71 -2.17 -4.09 -18.98
N ILE A 72 -1.36 -3.50 -18.12
CA ILE A 72 -0.80 -2.16 -18.30
C ILE A 72 0.57 -2.20 -19.00
N ASP A 73 0.88 -1.13 -19.75
CA ASP A 73 2.23 -0.90 -20.25
C ASP A 73 3.17 -0.48 -19.11
N LEU A 74 4.19 -1.30 -18.86
CA LEU A 74 5.19 -1.09 -17.81
C LEU A 74 6.36 -0.21 -18.26
N ALA A 75 6.37 0.29 -19.52
CA ALA A 75 7.47 1.12 -20.03
C ALA A 75 7.69 2.37 -19.16
N ALA A 76 6.60 2.99 -18.68
CA ALA A 76 6.64 4.15 -17.79
C ALA A 76 6.82 3.79 -16.30
N ALA A 77 6.76 2.51 -15.92
CA ALA A 77 6.88 2.09 -14.53
C ALA A 77 8.32 2.23 -14.03
N ASN A 78 8.48 2.78 -12.83
CA ASN A 78 9.78 2.85 -12.18
C ASN A 78 10.23 1.47 -11.64
N ASP A 79 11.49 1.37 -11.23
CA ASP A 79 12.11 0.12 -10.73
C ASP A 79 11.33 -0.49 -9.55
N CYS A 80 10.89 0.31 -8.60
CA CYS A 80 10.11 -0.15 -7.45
C CYS A 80 8.76 -0.73 -7.86
N MET A 81 8.06 -0.09 -8.79
CA MET A 81 6.79 -0.57 -9.30
C MET A 81 6.95 -1.90 -10.05
N LYS A 82 8.01 -2.04 -10.87
CA LYS A 82 8.30 -3.30 -11.58
C LYS A 82 8.53 -4.45 -10.61
N LYS A 83 9.35 -4.24 -9.57
CA LYS A 83 9.58 -5.24 -8.53
C LYS A 83 8.30 -5.64 -7.79
N GLY A 84 7.44 -4.66 -7.43
CA GLY A 84 6.16 -4.94 -6.79
C GLY A 84 5.22 -5.74 -7.69
N LEU A 85 5.16 -5.44 -8.98
CA LEU A 85 4.34 -6.16 -9.95
C LEU A 85 4.83 -7.60 -10.20
N GLU A 86 6.12 -7.86 -10.09
CA GLU A 86 6.67 -9.23 -10.13
C GLU A 86 6.19 -10.05 -8.92
N ILE A 87 6.19 -9.48 -7.72
CA ILE A 87 5.67 -10.14 -6.51
C ILE A 87 4.18 -10.42 -6.67
N LEU A 88 3.42 -9.44 -7.17
CA LEU A 88 1.97 -9.57 -7.43
C LEU A 88 1.69 -10.73 -8.40
N LYS A 89 2.45 -10.82 -9.50
CA LYS A 89 2.34 -11.91 -10.49
C LYS A 89 2.70 -13.27 -9.90
N GLY A 90 3.64 -13.31 -8.95
CA GLY A 90 4.02 -14.51 -8.22
C GLY A 90 2.98 -15.00 -7.21
N GLY A 91 1.93 -14.22 -6.95
CA GLY A 91 0.88 -14.58 -6.00
C GLY A 91 1.29 -14.48 -4.53
N ASN A 92 2.42 -13.87 -4.22
CA ASN A 92 2.91 -13.68 -2.86
C ASN A 92 2.19 -12.51 -2.18
N LEU A 93 0.92 -12.73 -1.83
CA LEU A 93 0.05 -11.73 -1.25
C LEU A 93 -0.32 -12.11 0.19
N VAL A 94 -0.37 -11.11 1.05
CA VAL A 94 -0.84 -11.26 2.44
C VAL A 94 -1.92 -10.20 2.72
N PRO A 95 -2.88 -10.48 3.59
CA PRO A 95 -3.82 -9.47 4.05
C PRO A 95 -3.08 -8.27 4.63
N SER A 96 -3.68 -7.08 4.51
CA SER A 96 -3.16 -5.90 5.21
C SER A 96 -3.22 -6.12 6.72
N GLY A 97 -2.19 -5.69 7.45
CA GLY A 97 -2.17 -5.72 8.91
C GLY A 97 -3.39 -5.01 9.51
N ASP A 98 -3.78 -3.87 8.93
CA ASP A 98 -4.96 -3.10 9.33
C ASP A 98 -6.27 -3.89 9.24
N GLN A 99 -6.32 -4.92 8.39
CA GLN A 99 -7.48 -5.80 8.24
C GLN A 99 -7.40 -7.05 9.11
N ALA A 100 -6.19 -7.41 9.53
CA ALA A 100 -5.93 -8.61 10.32
C ALA A 100 -5.97 -8.34 11.83
N TRP A 101 -5.69 -7.12 12.25
CA TRP A 101 -5.64 -6.74 13.67
C TRP A 101 -6.94 -6.08 14.11
N ASN A 102 -7.32 -6.33 15.37
CA ASN A 102 -8.38 -5.55 15.96
C ASN A 102 -7.90 -4.09 16.21
N PRO A 103 -8.82 -3.10 16.34
CA PRO A 103 -8.46 -1.69 16.51
C PRO A 103 -7.59 -1.41 17.74
N ASP A 104 -7.75 -2.17 18.82
CA ASP A 104 -6.97 -1.98 20.06
C ASP A 104 -5.51 -2.37 19.85
N VAL A 105 -5.24 -3.50 19.19
CA VAL A 105 -3.87 -3.93 18.83
C VAL A 105 -3.22 -2.94 17.86
N GLN A 106 -3.98 -2.45 16.88
CA GLN A 106 -3.48 -1.44 15.95
C GLN A 106 -3.04 -0.19 16.73
N LYS A 107 -3.90 0.31 17.60
CA LYS A 107 -3.61 1.50 18.41
C LYS A 107 -2.40 1.29 19.32
N GLN A 108 -2.31 0.15 20.01
CA GLN A 108 -1.17 -0.17 20.88
C GLN A 108 0.15 -0.20 20.10
N ASN A 109 0.14 -0.73 18.87
CA ASN A 109 1.34 -0.77 18.02
C ASN A 109 1.72 0.60 17.47
N GLU A 110 0.74 1.46 17.14
CA GLU A 110 0.99 2.85 16.76
C GLU A 110 1.63 3.63 17.92
N ASP A 111 1.09 3.49 19.13
CA ASP A 111 1.63 4.15 20.33
C ASP A 111 3.05 3.64 20.67
N LEU A 112 3.28 2.34 20.53
CA LEU A 112 4.61 1.75 20.70
C LEU A 112 5.62 2.33 19.69
N MET A 113 5.23 2.53 18.44
CA MET A 113 6.10 3.16 17.44
C MET A 113 6.45 4.60 17.82
N VAL A 114 5.49 5.37 18.34
CA VAL A 114 5.73 6.73 18.83
C VAL A 114 6.68 6.71 20.04
N GLU A 115 6.44 5.81 21.00
CA GLU A 115 7.30 5.63 22.18
C GLU A 115 8.73 5.26 21.77
N PHE A 116 8.90 4.27 20.89
CA PHE A 116 10.20 3.83 20.40
C PHE A 116 10.97 4.97 19.71
N TRP A 117 10.29 5.78 18.90
CA TRP A 117 10.92 6.87 18.17
C TRP A 117 11.30 8.08 19.04
N SER A 118 10.57 8.28 20.13
CA SER A 118 10.73 9.46 21.02
C SER A 118 11.46 9.18 22.33
N SER A 119 11.96 7.95 22.54
CA SER A 119 12.64 7.53 23.76
C SER A 119 13.95 6.80 23.47
N GLU A 120 14.66 6.43 24.53
CA GLU A 120 15.88 5.60 24.48
C GLU A 120 15.56 4.08 24.46
N MET A 121 14.33 3.70 24.09
CA MET A 121 13.92 2.29 24.02
C MET A 121 14.79 1.55 22.99
N THR A 122 15.30 0.38 23.37
CA THR A 122 16.06 -0.45 22.46
C THR A 122 15.14 -1.15 21.44
N ALA A 123 15.68 -1.50 20.26
CA ALA A 123 14.93 -2.27 19.28
C ALA A 123 14.47 -3.63 19.82
N ALA A 124 15.25 -4.26 20.72
CA ALA A 124 14.88 -5.52 21.36
C ALA A 124 13.67 -5.35 22.29
N ASP A 125 13.63 -4.28 23.10
CA ASP A 125 12.50 -3.99 23.98
C ASP A 125 11.25 -3.65 23.18
N ALA A 126 11.38 -2.85 22.11
CA ALA A 126 10.27 -2.52 21.22
C ALA A 126 9.72 -3.79 20.54
N GLN A 127 10.59 -4.68 20.07
CA GLN A 127 10.17 -5.95 19.48
C GLN A 127 9.43 -6.84 20.51
N ALA A 128 9.93 -6.91 21.74
CA ALA A 128 9.26 -7.71 22.79
C ALA A 128 7.85 -7.18 23.07
N LYS A 129 7.70 -5.86 23.25
CA LYS A 129 6.40 -5.21 23.44
C LYS A 129 5.46 -5.42 22.24
N TRP A 130 5.98 -5.34 21.02
CA TRP A 130 5.19 -5.56 19.82
C TRP A 130 4.63 -6.99 19.76
N VAL A 131 5.47 -7.98 20.04
CA VAL A 131 5.03 -9.39 20.10
C VAL A 131 3.97 -9.59 21.17
N GLU A 132 4.08 -8.92 22.33
CA GLU A 132 3.08 -8.98 23.39
C GLU A 132 1.74 -8.36 22.94
N ASN A 133 1.76 -7.18 22.34
CA ASN A 133 0.56 -6.54 21.79
C ASN A 133 -0.15 -7.44 20.77
N LEU A 134 0.61 -8.11 19.89
CA LEU A 134 0.02 -9.02 18.90
C LEU A 134 -0.67 -10.22 19.55
N LYS A 135 -0.16 -10.74 20.66
CA LYS A 135 -0.78 -11.85 21.39
C LYS A 135 -2.12 -11.49 22.03
N THR A 136 -2.33 -10.22 22.38
CA THR A 136 -3.60 -9.76 22.95
C THR A 136 -4.74 -9.69 21.91
N GLY A 137 -4.41 -9.72 20.63
CA GLY A 137 -5.38 -9.66 19.53
C GLY A 137 -5.72 -11.00 18.88
N LEU A 138 -5.11 -12.05 19.34
CA LEU A 138 -5.38 -13.44 18.92
C LEU A 138 -6.39 -14.09 19.86
#